data_25b6d2c9aa0914e0b888a70f78889892
#
_entry.id   25b6d2c9aa0914e0b888a70f78889892
#
_cell.length_a   1.000
_cell.length_b   1.000
_cell.length_c   1.000
_cell.angle_alpha   90.00
_cell.angle_beta   90.00
_cell.angle_gamma   90.00
#
_symmetry.space_group_name_H-M   'P 1'
#
loop_
_entity.id
_entity.type
_entity.pdbx_description
1 polymer ?
#
loop_
_entity_poly.entity_id
_entity_poly.type
_entity_poly.pdbx_seq_one_letter_code
_entity_poly.pdbx_strand_id
1 'polypeptide(L)'
;MTQYDLNSAEFLRNPYPVYADLRVNDPIHWSPENGYWIITRYADIVSQVQNDQLSSNRIAAHASRMPREAKEHFRPFFTAVGSWMLMIDPPDHTRLRGLVNKAFTPAVLESMRSLVQELVDEMLARVAGEGRMDIMTDLANPLPAIVIAELLGVPGADQQQFKTWSDDIAMGLGGIDSARTKEELFALYDFAQKSFLALASYFRERVAELRAKPRGNLLSALIQAEERGDRLTEDELFANCVLLMIAGHETTTNLLGNGVLALLRHPEQKEKLRRDPTTIVSAVEELLRYDSPIQKMGRIALADLQVGSKQIARGDLVCLSFAAGNRDPEQFAAPAQLDVVRKPNRHLAFGHGLHYCVGAALARLEAQIAINTILRRLPMLKLETEELEWNRNLTLRGLKSLPVTF
;
A
#
# COMPACT_ATOMS: atom_id res chain seq x y z
N MET A 1 20.85 13.76 22.86
CA MET A 1 19.68 13.34 22.09
C MET A 1 20.11 12.13 21.30
N THR A 2 19.46 11.00 21.47
CA THR A 2 19.73 9.79 20.68
C THR A 2 19.29 10.11 19.25
N GLN A 3 20.22 10.07 18.32
CA GLN A 3 19.90 10.32 16.91
C GLN A 3 19.40 9.01 16.32
N TYR A 4 18.12 8.95 15.91
CA TYR A 4 17.53 7.79 15.27
C TYR A 4 17.82 7.82 13.77
N ASP A 5 18.58 6.86 13.26
CA ASP A 5 18.80 6.70 11.83
C ASP A 5 17.67 5.86 11.22
N LEU A 6 16.63 6.56 10.73
CA LEU A 6 15.47 5.93 10.08
C LEU A 6 15.77 5.40 8.67
N ASN A 7 17.00 5.61 8.15
CA ASN A 7 17.44 5.15 6.84
C ASN A 7 18.42 3.97 6.91
N SER A 8 18.80 3.55 8.13
CA SER A 8 19.75 2.47 8.34
C SER A 8 19.25 1.13 7.81
N ALA A 9 20.17 0.26 7.42
CA ALA A 9 19.82 -1.11 7.02
C ALA A 9 19.17 -1.91 8.15
N GLU A 10 19.54 -1.60 9.40
CA GLU A 10 18.94 -2.21 10.59
C GLU A 10 17.48 -1.78 10.75
N PHE A 11 17.19 -0.47 10.62
CA PHE A 11 15.81 0.05 10.65
C PHE A 11 14.97 -0.54 9.53
N LEU A 12 15.47 -0.61 8.29
CA LEU A 12 14.76 -1.22 7.18
C LEU A 12 14.47 -2.70 7.43
N ARG A 13 15.39 -3.42 8.06
CA ARG A 13 15.20 -4.84 8.42
C ARG A 13 14.15 -5.00 9.51
N ASN A 14 14.20 -4.17 10.57
CA ASN A 14 13.26 -4.24 11.69
C ASN A 14 13.04 -2.84 12.32
N PRO A 15 12.01 -2.10 11.92
CA PRO A 15 11.77 -0.73 12.42
C PRO A 15 11.16 -0.71 13.84
N TYR A 16 10.61 -1.81 14.32
CA TYR A 16 9.79 -1.86 15.52
C TYR A 16 10.51 -1.51 16.81
N PRO A 17 11.78 -1.88 17.05
CA PRO A 17 12.52 -1.43 18.24
C PRO A 17 12.69 0.10 18.28
N VAL A 18 13.00 0.73 17.14
CA VAL A 18 13.12 2.18 17.03
C VAL A 18 11.76 2.85 17.24
N TYR A 19 10.69 2.32 16.66
CA TYR A 19 9.34 2.84 16.90
C TYR A 19 8.90 2.70 18.36
N ALA A 20 9.29 1.62 19.04
CA ALA A 20 8.98 1.44 20.46
C ALA A 20 9.70 2.48 21.33
N ASP A 21 10.97 2.75 21.05
CA ASP A 21 11.75 3.77 21.74
C ASP A 21 11.24 5.19 21.48
N LEU A 22 10.99 5.54 20.22
CA LEU A 22 10.39 6.83 19.82
C LEU A 22 9.05 7.06 20.54
N ARG A 23 8.18 6.06 20.58
CA ARG A 23 6.85 6.18 21.19
C ARG A 23 6.91 6.52 22.67
N VAL A 24 7.93 6.05 23.39
CA VAL A 24 8.12 6.30 24.81
C VAL A 24 8.84 7.64 25.03
N ASN A 25 9.93 7.88 24.33
CA ASN A 25 10.89 8.95 24.65
C ASN A 25 10.69 10.22 23.84
N ASP A 26 10.25 10.13 22.56
CA ASP A 26 10.00 11.28 21.68
C ASP A 26 8.88 10.97 20.67
N PRO A 27 7.62 10.83 21.12
CA PRO A 27 6.51 10.32 20.30
C PRO A 27 6.15 11.19 19.10
N ILE A 28 6.58 12.46 19.12
CA ILE A 28 6.45 13.42 18.02
C ILE A 28 7.86 13.90 17.72
N HIS A 29 8.53 13.15 16.87
CA HIS A 29 9.97 13.29 16.60
C HIS A 29 10.22 14.04 15.30
N TRP A 30 11.15 15.01 15.33
CA TRP A 30 11.70 15.63 14.14
C TRP A 30 12.87 14.80 13.61
N SER A 31 12.78 14.29 12.38
CA SER A 31 13.88 13.58 11.70
C SER A 31 14.62 14.56 10.78
N PRO A 32 15.78 15.08 11.18
CA PRO A 32 16.49 16.08 10.40
C PRO A 32 17.02 15.54 9.08
N GLU A 33 17.40 14.26 9.03
CA GLU A 33 17.89 13.60 7.82
C GLU A 33 16.83 13.49 6.75
N ASN A 34 15.56 13.31 7.18
CA ASN A 34 14.43 13.12 6.28
C ASN A 34 13.60 14.41 6.10
N GLY A 35 13.79 15.42 6.94
CA GLY A 35 13.07 16.69 6.87
C GLY A 35 11.58 16.58 7.15
N TYR A 36 11.19 15.69 8.06
CA TYR A 36 9.79 15.52 8.47
C TYR A 36 9.62 15.20 9.96
N TRP A 37 8.43 15.52 10.48
CA TRP A 37 7.95 15.03 11.76
C TRP A 37 7.40 13.61 11.63
N ILE A 38 7.66 12.74 12.63
CA ILE A 38 7.05 11.42 12.71
C ILE A 38 6.27 11.28 14.02
N ILE A 39 5.00 10.88 13.92
CA ILE A 39 4.09 10.66 15.05
C ILE A 39 3.91 9.16 15.23
N THR A 40 4.11 8.65 16.46
CA THR A 40 4.24 7.20 16.73
C THR A 40 3.21 6.62 17.68
N ARG A 41 2.51 7.43 18.53
CA ARG A 41 1.44 6.94 19.41
C ARG A 41 0.14 6.76 18.65
N TYR A 42 -0.57 5.69 18.93
CA TYR A 42 -1.85 5.37 18.27
C TYR A 42 -2.88 6.49 18.38
N ALA A 43 -3.11 7.00 19.60
CA ALA A 43 -4.08 8.04 19.85
C ALA A 43 -3.75 9.34 19.10
N ASP A 44 -2.46 9.74 19.09
CA ASP A 44 -2.01 10.92 18.35
C ASP A 44 -2.20 10.74 16.85
N ILE A 45 -1.85 9.57 16.31
CA ILE A 45 -2.05 9.26 14.88
C ILE A 45 -3.53 9.38 14.50
N VAL A 46 -4.44 8.76 15.27
CA VAL A 46 -5.88 8.82 15.00
C VAL A 46 -6.40 10.26 15.06
N SER A 47 -5.95 11.04 16.04
CA SER A 47 -6.28 12.46 16.16
C SER A 47 -5.79 13.27 14.95
N GLN A 48 -4.53 13.08 14.55
CA GLN A 48 -3.95 13.85 13.45
C GLN A 48 -4.43 13.42 12.06
N VAL A 49 -4.86 12.17 11.87
CA VAL A 49 -5.52 11.75 10.62
C VAL A 49 -6.83 12.53 10.37
N GLN A 50 -7.51 12.94 11.43
CA GLN A 50 -8.79 13.68 11.36
C GLN A 50 -8.60 15.19 11.39
N ASN A 51 -7.37 15.69 11.53
CA ASN A 51 -7.07 17.10 11.61
C ASN A 51 -7.10 17.73 10.21
N ASP A 52 -8.04 18.64 9.96
CA ASP A 52 -8.22 19.37 8.70
C ASP A 52 -7.08 20.35 8.37
N GLN A 53 -6.25 20.68 9.36
CA GLN A 53 -5.03 21.46 9.15
C GLN A 53 -3.86 20.62 8.63
N LEU A 54 -4.05 19.31 8.44
CA LEU A 54 -3.06 18.38 7.88
C LEU A 54 -3.53 17.85 6.51
N SER A 55 -3.09 18.53 5.45
CA SER A 55 -3.48 18.23 4.07
C SER A 55 -2.84 16.96 3.53
N SER A 56 -3.57 16.24 2.70
CA SER A 56 -3.06 15.13 1.89
C SER A 56 -2.27 15.58 0.66
N ASN A 57 -2.33 16.87 0.28
CA ASN A 57 -1.71 17.42 -0.91
C ASN A 57 -0.19 17.61 -0.78
N ARG A 58 0.51 16.52 -0.49
CA ARG A 58 1.98 16.52 -0.31
C ARG A 58 2.74 16.63 -1.63
N ILE A 59 2.13 16.28 -2.76
CA ILE A 59 2.78 16.38 -4.09
C ILE A 59 3.01 17.83 -4.48
N ALA A 60 2.05 18.72 -4.25
CA ALA A 60 2.23 20.14 -4.51
C ALA A 60 3.37 20.74 -3.65
N ALA A 61 3.44 20.36 -2.37
CA ALA A 61 4.52 20.78 -1.47
C ALA A 61 5.89 20.25 -1.92
N HIS A 62 5.96 18.98 -2.35
CA HIS A 62 7.18 18.39 -2.89
C HIS A 62 7.63 19.11 -4.17
N ALA A 63 6.74 19.28 -5.15
CA ALA A 63 7.03 19.97 -6.40
C ALA A 63 7.46 21.43 -6.20
N SER A 64 6.93 22.12 -5.17
CA SER A 64 7.31 23.51 -4.88
C SER A 64 8.78 23.67 -4.46
N ARG A 65 9.38 22.63 -3.89
CA ARG A 65 10.78 22.59 -3.44
C ARG A 65 11.79 22.24 -4.53
N MET A 66 11.29 21.83 -5.72
CA MET A 66 12.15 21.46 -6.85
C MET A 66 12.70 22.66 -7.60
N PRO A 67 13.89 22.55 -8.24
CA PRO A 67 14.36 23.54 -9.20
C PRO A 67 13.32 23.77 -10.32
N ARG A 68 13.28 25.01 -10.84
CA ARG A 68 12.26 25.41 -11.82
C ARG A 68 12.23 24.50 -13.06
N GLU A 69 13.40 24.17 -13.60
CA GLU A 69 13.53 23.31 -14.78
C GLU A 69 12.99 21.90 -14.52
N ALA A 70 13.32 21.30 -13.37
CA ALA A 70 12.80 20.00 -12.99
C ALA A 70 11.29 20.02 -12.77
N LYS A 71 10.76 21.09 -12.15
CA LYS A 71 9.32 21.28 -11.96
C LYS A 71 8.57 21.40 -13.29
N GLU A 72 9.12 22.10 -14.27
CA GLU A 72 8.53 22.23 -15.61
C GLU A 72 8.59 20.88 -16.36
N HIS A 73 9.71 20.16 -16.26
CA HIS A 73 9.91 18.86 -16.92
C HIS A 73 8.95 17.78 -16.39
N PHE A 74 8.79 17.68 -15.05
CA PHE A 74 7.92 16.69 -14.41
C PHE A 74 6.49 17.18 -14.16
N ARG A 75 6.13 18.36 -14.65
CA ARG A 75 4.79 18.93 -14.44
C ARG A 75 3.65 17.99 -14.85
N PRO A 76 3.68 17.29 -16.01
CA PRO A 76 2.62 16.36 -16.38
C PRO A 76 2.42 15.26 -15.35
N PHE A 77 3.50 14.67 -14.87
CA PHE A 77 3.50 13.61 -13.86
C PHE A 77 2.95 14.11 -12.52
N PHE A 78 3.48 15.23 -12.00
CA PHE A 78 3.01 15.76 -10.71
C PHE A 78 1.58 16.29 -10.76
N THR A 79 1.13 16.83 -11.90
CA THR A 79 -0.28 17.24 -12.05
C THR A 79 -1.18 16.02 -11.97
N ALA A 80 -0.85 14.95 -12.66
CA ALA A 80 -1.64 13.73 -12.67
C ALA A 80 -1.66 13.02 -11.31
N VAL A 81 -0.48 12.88 -10.65
CA VAL A 81 -0.41 12.31 -9.29
C VAL A 81 -1.15 13.20 -8.29
N GLY A 82 -1.08 14.52 -8.46
CA GLY A 82 -1.83 15.49 -7.65
C GLY A 82 -3.35 15.37 -7.78
N SER A 83 -3.86 14.80 -8.87
CA SER A 83 -5.29 14.52 -9.08
C SER A 83 -5.77 13.19 -8.49
N TRP A 84 -4.87 12.40 -7.93
CA TRP A 84 -5.25 11.16 -7.24
C TRP A 84 -6.08 11.47 -6.00
N MET A 85 -7.17 10.73 -5.78
CA MET A 85 -7.98 10.91 -4.57
C MET A 85 -7.18 10.71 -3.27
N LEU A 86 -6.01 10.06 -3.32
CA LEU A 86 -5.07 9.92 -2.20
C LEU A 86 -4.32 11.23 -1.88
N MET A 87 -4.23 12.17 -2.83
CA MET A 87 -3.42 13.39 -2.76
C MET A 87 -4.26 14.67 -2.66
N ILE A 88 -5.56 14.56 -2.56
CA ILE A 88 -6.48 15.70 -2.50
C ILE A 88 -7.27 15.70 -1.21
N ASP A 89 -7.77 16.88 -0.85
CA ASP A 89 -8.58 17.12 0.34
C ASP A 89 -10.06 17.37 -0.04
N PRO A 90 -11.01 17.34 0.92
CA PRO A 90 -12.38 17.79 0.66
C PRO A 90 -12.42 19.24 0.15
N PRO A 91 -13.40 19.62 -0.73
CA PRO A 91 -14.53 18.79 -1.15
C PRO A 91 -14.25 17.80 -2.28
N ASP A 92 -13.18 17.99 -3.07
CA ASP A 92 -12.88 17.18 -4.25
C ASP A 92 -12.61 15.71 -3.89
N HIS A 93 -11.88 15.47 -2.79
CA HIS A 93 -11.72 14.11 -2.25
C HIS A 93 -13.06 13.42 -2.04
N THR A 94 -14.02 14.08 -1.38
CA THR A 94 -15.32 13.49 -1.05
C THR A 94 -16.09 13.12 -2.32
N ARG A 95 -16.05 13.98 -3.33
CA ARG A 95 -16.65 13.74 -4.65
C ARG A 95 -16.04 12.53 -5.34
N LEU A 96 -14.73 12.52 -5.53
CA LEU A 96 -14.02 11.41 -6.19
C LEU A 96 -14.20 10.09 -5.43
N ARG A 97 -14.07 10.14 -4.10
CA ARG A 97 -14.26 8.97 -3.23
C ARG A 97 -15.66 8.37 -3.36
N GLY A 98 -16.70 9.22 -3.44
CA GLY A 98 -18.08 8.79 -3.64
C GLY A 98 -18.25 8.00 -4.93
N LEU A 99 -17.65 8.46 -6.04
CA LEU A 99 -17.70 7.81 -7.34
C LEU A 99 -16.98 6.46 -7.33
N VAL A 100 -15.76 6.42 -6.78
CA VAL A 100 -14.99 5.18 -6.68
C VAL A 100 -15.69 4.15 -5.79
N ASN A 101 -16.25 4.57 -4.64
CA ASN A 101 -16.98 3.66 -3.76
C ASN A 101 -18.22 3.02 -4.43
N LYS A 102 -18.89 3.74 -5.35
CA LYS A 102 -20.01 3.16 -6.12
C LYS A 102 -19.58 2.00 -7.01
N ALA A 103 -18.33 2.00 -7.48
CA ALA A 103 -17.78 0.95 -8.31
C ALA A 103 -17.26 -0.26 -7.49
N PHE A 104 -16.77 -0.04 -6.26
CA PHE A 104 -16.30 -1.08 -5.34
C PHE A 104 -17.45 -1.70 -4.54
N THR A 105 -18.39 -2.34 -5.22
CA THR A 105 -19.54 -2.99 -4.56
C THR A 105 -19.19 -4.36 -3.99
N PRO A 106 -19.91 -4.85 -2.95
CA PRO A 106 -19.73 -6.23 -2.47
C PRO A 106 -19.91 -7.29 -3.57
N ALA A 107 -20.80 -7.06 -4.53
CA ALA A 107 -21.02 -7.99 -5.65
C ALA A 107 -19.80 -8.07 -6.58
N VAL A 108 -19.16 -6.95 -6.89
CA VAL A 108 -17.91 -6.91 -7.69
C VAL A 108 -16.79 -7.64 -6.95
N LEU A 109 -16.66 -7.41 -5.65
CA LEU A 109 -15.62 -8.08 -4.85
C LEU A 109 -15.86 -9.59 -4.74
N GLU A 110 -17.10 -10.02 -4.54
CA GLU A 110 -17.42 -11.44 -4.46
C GLU A 110 -17.20 -12.15 -5.80
N SER A 111 -17.42 -11.48 -6.93
CA SER A 111 -17.11 -12.05 -8.26
C SER A 111 -15.60 -12.32 -8.46
N MET A 112 -14.72 -11.64 -7.72
CA MET A 112 -13.28 -11.89 -7.76
C MET A 112 -12.86 -13.15 -6.99
N ARG A 113 -13.69 -13.68 -6.10
CA ARG A 113 -13.34 -14.81 -5.23
C ARG A 113 -12.89 -16.05 -6.02
N SER A 114 -13.68 -16.46 -7.02
CA SER A 114 -13.33 -17.63 -7.84
C SER A 114 -12.04 -17.42 -8.60
N LEU A 115 -11.87 -16.24 -9.21
CA LEU A 115 -10.65 -15.89 -9.93
C LEU A 115 -9.41 -15.94 -9.01
N VAL A 116 -9.49 -15.32 -7.83
CA VAL A 116 -8.37 -15.33 -6.86
C VAL A 116 -8.04 -16.76 -6.45
N GLN A 117 -9.04 -17.61 -6.19
CA GLN A 117 -8.80 -19.01 -5.84
C GLN A 117 -8.15 -19.79 -6.99
N GLU A 118 -8.64 -19.63 -8.22
CA GLU A 118 -8.08 -20.27 -9.42
C GLU A 118 -6.62 -19.85 -9.65
N LEU A 119 -6.32 -18.55 -9.57
CA LEU A 119 -4.97 -18.05 -9.72
C LEU A 119 -4.01 -18.61 -8.66
N VAL A 120 -4.42 -18.63 -7.39
CA VAL A 120 -3.61 -19.20 -6.32
C VAL A 120 -3.36 -20.69 -6.53
N ASP A 121 -4.40 -21.43 -6.94
CA ASP A 121 -4.28 -22.87 -7.21
C ASP A 121 -3.35 -23.15 -8.39
N GLU A 122 -3.42 -22.38 -9.48
CA GLU A 122 -2.51 -22.47 -10.62
C GLU A 122 -1.06 -22.14 -10.25
N MET A 123 -0.84 -21.04 -9.52
CA MET A 123 0.50 -20.63 -9.10
C MET A 123 1.16 -21.69 -8.22
N LEU A 124 0.44 -22.24 -7.25
CA LEU A 124 0.96 -23.34 -6.40
C LEU A 124 1.14 -24.65 -7.17
N ALA A 125 0.31 -24.93 -8.18
CA ALA A 125 0.47 -26.12 -9.00
C ALA A 125 1.74 -26.09 -9.85
N ARG A 126 2.18 -24.91 -10.30
CA ARG A 126 3.42 -24.76 -11.10
C ARG A 126 4.69 -25.20 -10.35
N VAL A 127 4.71 -24.99 -9.04
CA VAL A 127 5.88 -25.26 -8.18
C VAL A 127 5.75 -26.56 -7.38
N ALA A 128 4.60 -27.23 -7.42
CA ALA A 128 4.29 -28.39 -6.57
C ALA A 128 5.31 -29.55 -6.68
N GLY A 129 5.93 -29.73 -7.86
CA GLY A 129 6.94 -30.76 -8.10
C GLY A 129 8.36 -30.40 -7.70
N GLU A 130 8.62 -29.13 -7.33
CA GLU A 130 9.97 -28.63 -7.08
C GLU A 130 10.38 -28.73 -5.59
N GLY A 131 9.42 -28.89 -4.69
CA GLY A 131 9.63 -28.92 -3.21
C GLY A 131 10.13 -27.60 -2.63
N ARG A 132 10.15 -26.53 -3.44
CA ARG A 132 10.56 -25.18 -3.07
C ARG A 132 9.91 -24.13 -3.97
N MET A 133 9.80 -22.90 -3.47
CA MET A 133 9.35 -21.73 -4.24
C MET A 133 9.87 -20.45 -3.59
N ASP A 134 9.79 -19.36 -4.32
CA ASP A 134 9.88 -18.03 -3.76
C ASP A 134 8.47 -17.44 -3.64
N ILE A 135 7.99 -17.22 -2.42
CA ILE A 135 6.64 -16.68 -2.17
C ILE A 135 6.44 -15.33 -2.88
N MET A 136 7.49 -14.49 -2.98
CA MET A 136 7.34 -13.18 -3.61
C MET A 136 7.16 -13.29 -5.12
N THR A 137 8.05 -14.02 -5.81
CA THR A 137 8.04 -14.10 -7.27
C THR A 137 6.99 -15.03 -7.82
N ASP A 138 6.71 -16.15 -7.13
CA ASP A 138 5.83 -17.19 -7.65
C ASP A 138 4.36 -16.99 -7.30
N LEU A 139 4.07 -16.14 -6.28
CA LEU A 139 2.69 -15.91 -5.84
C LEU A 139 2.40 -14.45 -5.45
N ALA A 140 3.14 -13.85 -4.51
CA ALA A 140 2.74 -12.59 -3.89
C ALA A 140 2.79 -11.41 -4.88
N ASN A 141 3.74 -11.37 -5.81
CA ASN A 141 3.83 -10.34 -6.83
C ASN A 141 2.81 -10.53 -7.97
N PRO A 142 2.66 -11.72 -8.60
CA PRO A 142 1.76 -11.88 -9.72
C PRO A 142 0.28 -11.82 -9.32
N LEU A 143 -0.11 -12.36 -8.17
CA LEU A 143 -1.52 -12.47 -7.79
C LEU A 143 -2.24 -11.12 -7.75
N PRO A 144 -1.83 -10.12 -6.95
CA PRO A 144 -2.55 -8.85 -6.89
C PRO A 144 -2.49 -8.05 -8.19
N ALA A 145 -1.37 -8.18 -8.95
CA ALA A 145 -1.23 -7.52 -10.24
C ALA A 145 -2.27 -8.03 -11.25
N ILE A 146 -2.49 -9.35 -11.32
CA ILE A 146 -3.50 -9.95 -12.19
C ILE A 146 -4.91 -9.59 -11.71
N VAL A 147 -5.17 -9.66 -10.40
CA VAL A 147 -6.49 -9.37 -9.82
C VAL A 147 -6.90 -7.92 -10.09
N ILE A 148 -6.01 -6.94 -9.87
CA ILE A 148 -6.35 -5.52 -10.14
C ILE A 148 -6.47 -5.24 -11.64
N ALA A 149 -5.67 -5.89 -12.49
CA ALA A 149 -5.77 -5.77 -13.93
C ALA A 149 -7.13 -6.30 -14.43
N GLU A 150 -7.55 -7.47 -13.97
CA GLU A 150 -8.85 -8.06 -14.31
C GLU A 150 -10.01 -7.18 -13.82
N LEU A 151 -9.92 -6.67 -12.58
CA LEU A 151 -10.91 -5.74 -12.02
C LEU A 151 -11.05 -4.48 -12.86
N LEU A 152 -9.96 -3.95 -13.40
CA LEU A 152 -9.94 -2.79 -14.33
C LEU A 152 -10.27 -3.18 -15.78
N GLY A 153 -10.48 -4.47 -16.06
CA GLY A 153 -10.84 -4.96 -17.40
C GLY A 153 -9.68 -4.94 -18.39
N VAL A 154 -8.44 -5.10 -17.92
CA VAL A 154 -7.24 -5.24 -18.75
C VAL A 154 -7.16 -6.64 -19.31
N PRO A 155 -7.07 -6.85 -20.64
CA PRO A 155 -6.93 -8.16 -21.23
C PRO A 155 -5.67 -8.90 -20.76
N GLY A 156 -5.74 -10.23 -20.65
CA GLY A 156 -4.62 -11.08 -20.23
C GLY A 156 -3.33 -10.86 -21.03
N ALA A 157 -3.44 -10.58 -22.33
CA ALA A 157 -2.29 -10.29 -23.19
C ALA A 157 -1.52 -9.02 -22.78
N ASP A 158 -2.20 -8.06 -22.14
CA ASP A 158 -1.62 -6.76 -21.77
C ASP A 158 -1.13 -6.72 -20.32
N GLN A 159 -1.46 -7.73 -19.49
CA GLN A 159 -1.21 -7.71 -18.04
C GLN A 159 0.27 -7.60 -17.68
N GLN A 160 1.18 -8.22 -18.45
CA GLN A 160 2.61 -8.11 -18.20
C GLN A 160 3.14 -6.68 -18.43
N GLN A 161 2.71 -6.03 -19.51
CA GLN A 161 3.06 -4.65 -19.80
C GLN A 161 2.46 -3.69 -18.77
N PHE A 162 1.23 -3.96 -18.37
CA PHE A 162 0.51 -3.24 -17.33
C PHE A 162 1.25 -3.29 -15.98
N LYS A 163 1.73 -4.48 -15.60
CA LYS A 163 2.58 -4.67 -14.41
C LYS A 163 3.87 -3.85 -14.49
N THR A 164 4.57 -3.88 -15.63
CA THR A 164 5.81 -3.12 -15.81
C THR A 164 5.59 -1.63 -15.59
N TRP A 165 4.55 -1.04 -16.17
CA TRP A 165 4.20 0.38 -15.94
C TRP A 165 3.89 0.67 -14.46
N SER A 166 3.20 -0.25 -13.78
CA SER A 166 2.90 -0.12 -12.35
C SER A 166 4.17 -0.06 -11.51
N ASP A 167 5.08 -0.99 -11.74
CA ASP A 167 6.35 -1.09 -11.01
C ASP A 167 7.21 0.18 -11.21
N ASP A 168 7.31 0.69 -12.44
CA ASP A 168 8.05 1.91 -12.76
C ASP A 168 7.49 3.14 -12.01
N ILE A 169 6.16 3.29 -11.99
CA ILE A 169 5.51 4.42 -11.32
C ILE A 169 5.67 4.30 -9.80
N ALA A 170 5.48 3.10 -9.25
CA ALA A 170 5.67 2.83 -7.81
C ALA A 170 7.13 3.11 -7.38
N MET A 171 8.11 2.72 -8.21
CA MET A 171 9.52 3.00 -7.98
C MET A 171 9.81 4.51 -7.99
N GLY A 172 9.24 5.27 -8.93
CA GLY A 172 9.38 6.73 -8.96
C GLY A 172 8.80 7.42 -7.72
N LEU A 173 7.63 6.98 -7.25
CA LEU A 173 6.99 7.52 -6.05
C LEU A 173 7.73 7.12 -4.76
N GLY A 174 8.25 5.90 -4.68
CA GLY A 174 9.08 5.42 -3.57
C GLY A 174 10.50 5.97 -3.58
N GLY A 175 10.98 6.45 -4.73
CA GLY A 175 12.32 6.98 -4.92
C GLY A 175 12.63 8.23 -4.12
N ILE A 176 11.62 8.99 -3.70
CA ILE A 176 11.75 10.16 -2.81
C ILE A 176 12.48 9.77 -1.51
N ASP A 177 12.16 8.59 -0.97
CA ASP A 177 12.75 8.09 0.27
C ASP A 177 14.05 7.27 0.05
N SER A 178 14.35 6.83 -1.19
CA SER A 178 15.43 5.88 -1.48
C SER A 178 16.57 6.42 -2.32
N ALA A 179 16.37 7.49 -3.10
CA ALA A 179 17.40 8.11 -3.93
C ALA A 179 18.49 8.78 -3.07
N ARG A 180 19.74 8.50 -3.42
CA ARG A 180 20.94 9.05 -2.72
C ARG A 180 21.43 10.35 -3.35
N THR A 181 21.13 10.55 -4.64
CA THR A 181 21.52 11.73 -5.40
C THR A 181 20.32 12.33 -6.12
N LYS A 182 20.44 13.61 -6.53
CA LYS A 182 19.41 14.28 -7.33
C LYS A 182 19.26 13.63 -8.72
N GLU A 183 20.36 13.18 -9.28
CA GLU A 183 20.42 12.50 -10.58
C GLU A 183 19.66 11.18 -10.56
N GLU A 184 19.85 10.37 -9.50
CA GLU A 184 19.08 9.14 -9.28
C GLU A 184 17.58 9.45 -9.16
N LEU A 185 17.22 10.46 -8.36
CA LEU A 185 15.81 10.85 -8.19
C LEU A 185 15.18 11.32 -9.52
N PHE A 186 15.91 12.09 -10.32
CA PHE A 186 15.42 12.56 -11.62
C PHE A 186 15.27 11.41 -12.61
N ALA A 187 16.19 10.45 -12.63
CA ALA A 187 16.07 9.25 -13.46
C ALA A 187 14.83 8.42 -13.09
N LEU A 188 14.55 8.25 -11.79
CA LEU A 188 13.35 7.56 -11.32
C LEU A 188 12.05 8.28 -11.74
N TYR A 189 12.03 9.61 -11.65
CA TYR A 189 10.88 10.39 -12.12
C TYR A 189 10.69 10.34 -13.64
N ASP A 190 11.76 10.31 -14.43
CA ASP A 190 11.68 10.12 -15.87
C ASP A 190 11.04 8.79 -16.26
N PHE A 191 11.47 7.70 -15.60
CA PHE A 191 10.85 6.38 -15.80
C PHE A 191 9.38 6.40 -15.42
N ALA A 192 9.07 6.90 -14.23
CA ALA A 192 7.70 6.97 -13.73
C ALA A 192 6.80 7.81 -14.65
N GLN A 193 7.29 8.97 -15.14
CA GLN A 193 6.54 9.82 -16.06
C GLN A 193 6.26 9.13 -17.39
N LYS A 194 7.26 8.46 -18.00
CA LYS A 194 7.09 7.72 -19.25
C LYS A 194 6.04 6.62 -19.12
N SER A 195 6.17 5.80 -18.08
CA SER A 195 5.22 4.71 -17.80
C SER A 195 3.83 5.23 -17.46
N PHE A 196 3.72 6.35 -16.71
CA PHE A 196 2.46 7.01 -16.44
C PHE A 196 1.76 7.48 -17.73
N LEU A 197 2.49 8.15 -18.63
CA LEU A 197 1.93 8.65 -19.90
C LEU A 197 1.49 7.50 -20.81
N ALA A 198 2.28 6.42 -20.89
CA ALA A 198 1.92 5.23 -21.66
C ALA A 198 0.64 4.58 -21.11
N LEU A 199 0.56 4.43 -19.79
CA LEU A 199 -0.60 3.86 -19.11
C LEU A 199 -1.85 4.75 -19.26
N ALA A 200 -1.70 6.08 -19.18
CA ALA A 200 -2.79 7.00 -19.41
C ALA A 200 -3.32 6.91 -20.85
N SER A 201 -2.42 6.76 -21.86
CA SER A 201 -2.82 6.53 -23.25
C SER A 201 -3.58 5.21 -23.41
N TYR A 202 -3.08 4.14 -22.81
CA TYR A 202 -3.75 2.85 -22.80
C TYR A 202 -5.18 2.93 -22.23
N PHE A 203 -5.35 3.60 -21.08
CA PHE A 203 -6.68 3.78 -20.50
C PHE A 203 -7.62 4.63 -21.37
N ARG A 204 -7.11 5.66 -22.11
CA ARG A 204 -7.96 6.41 -23.06
C ARG A 204 -8.55 5.49 -24.12
N GLU A 205 -7.74 4.61 -24.70
CA GLU A 205 -8.21 3.65 -25.72
C GLU A 205 -9.22 2.68 -25.12
N ARG A 206 -8.94 2.14 -23.93
CA ARG A 206 -9.86 1.23 -23.21
C ARG A 206 -11.18 1.89 -22.85
N VAL A 207 -11.16 3.15 -22.37
CA VAL A 207 -12.38 3.93 -22.08
C VAL A 207 -13.23 4.13 -23.32
N ALA A 208 -12.62 4.47 -24.47
CA ALA A 208 -13.34 4.60 -25.73
C ALA A 208 -14.03 3.29 -26.13
N GLU A 209 -13.35 2.15 -26.01
CA GLU A 209 -13.93 0.84 -26.28
C GLU A 209 -15.09 0.48 -25.32
N LEU A 210 -14.92 0.74 -24.01
CA LEU A 210 -15.90 0.41 -22.99
C LEU A 210 -17.12 1.34 -23.01
N ARG A 211 -16.98 2.59 -23.49
CA ARG A 211 -18.12 3.46 -23.80
C ARG A 211 -18.97 2.90 -24.92
N ALA A 212 -18.33 2.34 -25.97
CA ALA A 212 -19.04 1.70 -27.08
C ALA A 212 -19.66 0.36 -26.70
N LYS A 213 -18.98 -0.42 -25.86
CA LYS A 213 -19.42 -1.75 -25.42
C LYS A 213 -19.12 -1.97 -23.95
N PRO A 214 -19.99 -1.52 -23.02
CA PRO A 214 -19.81 -1.67 -21.58
C PRO A 214 -19.67 -3.15 -21.16
N ARG A 215 -18.81 -3.37 -20.13
CA ARG A 215 -18.60 -4.67 -19.49
C ARG A 215 -18.89 -4.54 -18.00
N GLY A 216 -19.06 -5.67 -17.30
CA GLY A 216 -19.32 -5.70 -15.85
C GLY A 216 -18.06 -5.52 -15.00
N ASN A 217 -17.13 -4.60 -15.37
CA ASN A 217 -15.89 -4.36 -14.65
C ASN A 217 -15.87 -2.96 -13.99
N LEU A 218 -14.89 -2.72 -13.13
CA LEU A 218 -14.73 -1.48 -12.37
C LEU A 218 -14.60 -0.25 -13.29
N LEU A 219 -13.83 -0.35 -14.38
CA LEU A 219 -13.65 0.76 -15.30
C LEU A 219 -14.96 1.16 -15.98
N SER A 220 -15.77 0.19 -16.41
CA SER A 220 -17.12 0.46 -16.94
C SER A 220 -18.02 1.12 -15.89
N ALA A 221 -17.94 0.69 -14.64
CA ALA A 221 -18.72 1.31 -13.56
C ALA A 221 -18.28 2.75 -13.27
N LEU A 222 -16.99 3.05 -13.34
CA LEU A 222 -16.46 4.41 -13.21
C LEU A 222 -16.88 5.31 -14.37
N ILE A 223 -16.85 4.80 -15.61
CA ILE A 223 -17.33 5.52 -16.81
C ILE A 223 -18.83 5.82 -16.69
N GLN A 224 -19.63 4.87 -16.23
CA GLN A 224 -21.07 5.09 -16.03
C GLN A 224 -21.38 6.09 -14.92
N ALA A 225 -20.59 6.15 -13.87
CA ALA A 225 -20.70 7.14 -12.81
C ALA A 225 -20.43 8.55 -13.36
N GLU A 226 -19.40 8.73 -14.21
CA GLU A 226 -19.12 9.97 -14.90
C GLU A 226 -20.32 10.44 -15.76
N GLU A 227 -20.91 9.53 -16.54
CA GLU A 227 -22.01 9.82 -17.47
C GLU A 227 -23.36 10.15 -16.79
N ARG A 228 -23.51 9.88 -15.50
CA ARG A 228 -24.73 10.15 -14.72
C ARG A 228 -24.72 11.50 -14.00
N GLY A 229 -23.81 12.41 -14.36
CA GLY A 229 -23.69 13.73 -13.75
C GLY A 229 -22.80 13.77 -12.51
N ASP A 230 -22.33 12.64 -12.03
CA ASP A 230 -21.23 12.55 -11.07
C ASP A 230 -19.94 12.80 -11.86
N ARG A 231 -19.38 13.99 -11.74
CA ARG A 231 -18.38 14.53 -12.65
C ARG A 231 -16.96 14.08 -12.34
N LEU A 232 -16.51 12.97 -12.93
CA LEU A 232 -15.08 12.77 -13.20
C LEU A 232 -14.73 13.44 -14.52
N THR A 233 -13.71 14.27 -14.55
CA THR A 233 -13.06 14.63 -15.81
C THR A 233 -12.32 13.40 -16.35
N GLU A 234 -11.99 13.40 -17.65
CA GLU A 234 -11.20 12.29 -18.22
C GLU A 234 -9.85 12.13 -17.52
N ASP A 235 -9.19 13.24 -17.20
CA ASP A 235 -7.91 13.23 -16.50
C ASP A 235 -8.03 12.67 -15.07
N GLU A 236 -9.10 12.99 -14.33
CA GLU A 236 -9.39 12.39 -13.02
C GLU A 236 -9.66 10.88 -13.14
N LEU A 237 -10.42 10.46 -14.16
CA LEU A 237 -10.68 9.05 -14.41
C LEU A 237 -9.38 8.28 -14.63
N PHE A 238 -8.54 8.73 -15.57
CA PHE A 238 -7.28 8.07 -15.88
C PHE A 238 -6.31 8.09 -14.72
N ALA A 239 -6.16 9.24 -14.07
CA ALA A 239 -5.29 9.37 -12.89
C ALA A 239 -5.69 8.41 -11.78
N ASN A 240 -6.99 8.28 -11.50
CA ASN A 240 -7.45 7.38 -10.45
C ASN A 240 -7.47 5.90 -10.87
N CYS A 241 -7.61 5.56 -12.16
CA CYS A 241 -7.35 4.19 -12.63
C CYS A 241 -5.89 3.79 -12.39
N VAL A 242 -4.93 4.69 -12.69
CA VAL A 242 -3.51 4.47 -12.39
C VAL A 242 -3.27 4.34 -10.88
N LEU A 243 -3.89 5.20 -10.07
CA LEU A 243 -3.82 5.09 -8.61
C LEU A 243 -4.29 3.72 -8.11
N LEU A 244 -5.46 3.26 -8.57
CA LEU A 244 -6.06 1.99 -8.13
C LEU A 244 -5.16 0.81 -8.49
N MET A 245 -4.55 0.85 -9.66
CA MET A 245 -3.60 -0.17 -10.08
C MET A 245 -2.40 -0.25 -9.13
N ILE A 246 -1.70 0.87 -8.90
CA ILE A 246 -0.49 0.91 -8.07
C ILE A 246 -0.83 0.56 -6.62
N ALA A 247 -1.90 1.16 -6.08
CA ALA A 247 -2.31 0.94 -4.70
C ALA A 247 -2.78 -0.49 -4.43
N GLY A 248 -3.39 -1.16 -5.42
CA GLY A 248 -3.88 -2.52 -5.29
C GLY A 248 -2.80 -3.60 -5.42
N HIS A 249 -1.71 -3.30 -6.14
CA HIS A 249 -0.64 -4.27 -6.41
C HIS A 249 0.34 -4.38 -5.23
N GLU A 250 1.22 -3.40 -5.06
CA GLU A 250 2.39 -3.52 -4.17
C GLU A 250 2.02 -3.71 -2.68
N THR A 251 0.93 -3.11 -2.23
CA THR A 251 0.49 -3.22 -0.83
C THR A 251 0.02 -4.63 -0.49
N THR A 252 -0.73 -5.27 -1.39
CA THR A 252 -1.21 -6.65 -1.19
C THR A 252 -0.08 -7.66 -1.37
N THR A 253 0.83 -7.44 -2.31
CA THR A 253 2.10 -8.18 -2.43
C THR A 253 2.84 -8.22 -1.09
N ASN A 254 3.04 -7.05 -0.48
CA ASN A 254 3.75 -6.95 0.79
C ASN A 254 2.95 -7.58 1.96
N LEU A 255 1.62 -7.51 1.95
CA LEU A 255 0.79 -8.20 2.93
C LEU A 255 0.99 -9.73 2.87
N LEU A 256 1.02 -10.28 1.66
CA LEU A 256 1.22 -11.72 1.47
C LEU A 256 2.62 -12.16 1.92
N GLY A 257 3.66 -11.47 1.48
CA GLY A 257 5.04 -11.79 1.84
C GLY A 257 5.29 -11.65 3.35
N ASN A 258 4.96 -10.48 3.92
CA ASN A 258 5.14 -10.21 5.35
C ASN A 258 4.28 -11.16 6.22
N GLY A 259 3.05 -11.44 5.78
CA GLY A 259 2.13 -12.33 6.47
C GLY A 259 2.63 -13.78 6.51
N VAL A 260 3.08 -14.32 5.38
CA VAL A 260 3.66 -15.67 5.31
C VAL A 260 4.93 -15.72 6.15
N LEU A 261 5.84 -14.73 6.05
CA LEU A 261 7.04 -14.67 6.88
C LEU A 261 6.69 -14.66 8.38
N ALA A 262 5.72 -13.85 8.79
CA ALA A 262 5.29 -13.79 10.18
C ALA A 262 4.78 -15.15 10.69
N LEU A 263 4.00 -15.87 9.89
CA LEU A 263 3.51 -17.21 10.24
C LEU A 263 4.64 -18.26 10.29
N LEU A 264 5.63 -18.18 9.40
CA LEU A 264 6.78 -19.09 9.40
C LEU A 264 7.68 -18.89 10.61
N ARG A 265 7.80 -17.64 11.09
CA ARG A 265 8.55 -17.30 12.32
C ARG A 265 7.77 -17.57 13.62
N HIS A 266 6.46 -17.86 13.52
CA HIS A 266 5.60 -18.20 14.67
C HIS A 266 4.86 -19.52 14.40
N PRO A 267 5.58 -20.65 14.45
CA PRO A 267 5.02 -21.96 14.05
C PRO A 267 3.78 -22.37 14.85
N GLU A 268 3.65 -21.94 16.12
CA GLU A 268 2.48 -22.16 16.94
C GLU A 268 1.24 -21.43 16.42
N GLN A 269 1.41 -20.21 15.89
CA GLN A 269 0.32 -19.42 15.27
C GLN A 269 -0.04 -19.96 13.88
N LYS A 270 0.97 -20.39 13.10
CA LYS A 270 0.76 -21.10 11.84
C LYS A 270 -0.06 -22.37 12.05
N GLU A 271 0.30 -23.18 13.04
CA GLU A 271 -0.40 -24.43 13.34
C GLU A 271 -1.82 -24.18 13.87
N LYS A 272 -2.02 -23.15 14.70
CA LYS A 272 -3.36 -22.74 15.17
C LYS A 272 -4.28 -22.39 13.99
N LEU A 273 -3.80 -21.59 13.06
CA LEU A 273 -4.55 -21.21 11.84
C LEU A 273 -4.80 -22.43 10.93
N ARG A 274 -3.82 -23.34 10.78
CA ARG A 274 -3.96 -24.55 9.99
C ARG A 274 -5.01 -25.52 10.55
N ARG A 275 -5.11 -25.64 11.90
CA ARG A 275 -6.12 -26.49 12.56
C ARG A 275 -7.51 -25.91 12.51
N ASP A 276 -7.64 -24.59 12.58
CA ASP A 276 -8.93 -23.89 12.45
C ASP A 276 -8.86 -22.83 11.37
N PRO A 277 -9.08 -23.22 10.09
CA PRO A 277 -9.08 -22.30 8.95
C PRO A 277 -10.15 -21.20 9.03
N THR A 278 -11.16 -21.32 9.90
CA THR A 278 -12.18 -20.26 10.08
C THR A 278 -11.60 -19.01 10.73
N THR A 279 -10.46 -19.13 11.41
CA THR A 279 -9.73 -18.01 12.02
C THR A 279 -8.96 -17.16 11.01
N ILE A 280 -8.96 -17.52 9.71
CA ILE A 280 -8.26 -16.76 8.67
C ILE A 280 -8.67 -15.29 8.62
N VAL A 281 -9.92 -14.96 8.91
CA VAL A 281 -10.43 -13.59 8.92
C VAL A 281 -9.69 -12.76 10.00
N SER A 282 -9.62 -13.26 11.23
CA SER A 282 -8.88 -12.58 12.31
C SER A 282 -7.36 -12.63 12.10
N ALA A 283 -6.86 -13.71 11.52
CA ALA A 283 -5.44 -13.85 11.22
C ALA A 283 -4.96 -12.78 10.24
N VAL A 284 -5.70 -12.50 9.16
CA VAL A 284 -5.33 -11.45 8.19
C VAL A 284 -5.32 -10.06 8.84
N GLU A 285 -6.30 -9.73 9.71
CA GLU A 285 -6.26 -8.48 10.46
C GLU A 285 -5.03 -8.40 11.38
N GLU A 286 -4.65 -9.51 12.00
CA GLU A 286 -3.47 -9.54 12.88
C GLU A 286 -2.16 -9.44 12.09
N LEU A 287 -2.05 -10.08 10.93
CA LEU A 287 -0.89 -9.96 10.05
C LEU A 287 -0.71 -8.51 9.56
N LEU A 288 -1.81 -7.84 9.19
CA LEU A 288 -1.83 -6.42 8.86
C LEU A 288 -1.37 -5.53 10.00
N ARG A 289 -1.78 -5.83 11.24
CA ARG A 289 -1.32 -5.12 12.43
C ARG A 289 0.15 -5.39 12.72
N TYR A 290 0.53 -6.68 12.71
CA TYR A 290 1.82 -7.17 13.19
C TYR A 290 2.98 -6.68 12.35
N ASP A 291 2.89 -6.76 11.02
CA ASP A 291 3.90 -6.22 10.10
C ASP A 291 3.23 -5.51 8.90
N SER A 292 2.79 -4.28 9.16
CA SER A 292 1.99 -3.49 8.22
C SER A 292 2.74 -3.23 6.90
N PRO A 293 2.14 -3.52 5.73
CA PRO A 293 2.70 -3.12 4.44
C PRO A 293 2.93 -1.61 4.33
N ILE A 294 1.96 -0.81 4.78
CA ILE A 294 2.10 0.65 4.87
C ILE A 294 2.66 1.01 6.25
N GLN A 295 3.87 1.56 6.28
CA GLN A 295 4.55 1.94 7.52
C GLN A 295 4.12 3.32 8.00
N LYS A 296 3.97 4.27 7.09
CA LYS A 296 3.64 5.66 7.40
C LYS A 296 2.84 6.31 6.27
N MET A 297 2.15 7.41 6.60
CA MET A 297 1.47 8.25 5.62
C MET A 297 1.79 9.72 5.89
N GLY A 298 2.24 10.43 4.86
CA GLY A 298 2.58 11.85 4.94
C GLY A 298 1.36 12.76 4.91
N ARG A 299 1.49 13.93 5.59
CA ARG A 299 0.59 15.08 5.53
C ARG A 299 1.42 16.37 5.49
N ILE A 300 0.84 17.45 4.98
CA ILE A 300 1.45 18.78 5.01
C ILE A 300 0.67 19.67 5.99
N ALA A 301 1.37 20.33 6.90
CA ALA A 301 0.79 21.31 7.80
C ALA A 301 0.36 22.57 7.03
N LEU A 302 -0.93 22.93 7.06
CA LEU A 302 -1.51 24.10 6.40
C LEU A 302 -1.32 25.39 7.23
N ALA A 303 -1.10 25.24 8.53
CA ALA A 303 -0.86 26.30 9.49
C ALA A 303 0.18 25.86 10.52
N ASP A 304 0.66 26.77 11.36
CA ASP A 304 1.42 26.39 12.55
C ASP A 304 0.53 25.61 13.50
N LEU A 305 0.98 24.42 13.91
CA LEU A 305 0.23 23.48 14.72
C LEU A 305 0.97 23.15 16.01
N GLN A 306 0.23 22.99 17.08
CA GLN A 306 0.74 22.38 18.30
C GLN A 306 0.25 20.94 18.38
N VAL A 307 1.16 19.97 18.41
CA VAL A 307 0.87 18.57 18.64
C VAL A 307 1.63 18.11 19.89
N GLY A 308 0.90 17.79 20.95
CA GLY A 308 1.52 17.58 22.25
C GLY A 308 2.31 18.80 22.71
N SER A 309 3.59 18.61 23.00
CA SER A 309 4.53 19.70 23.38
C SER A 309 5.31 20.28 22.21
N LYS A 310 5.11 19.79 20.98
CA LYS A 310 5.89 20.20 19.80
C LYS A 310 5.13 21.25 18.98
N GLN A 311 5.90 22.19 18.42
CA GLN A 311 5.41 23.14 17.42
C GLN A 311 5.81 22.64 16.03
N ILE A 312 4.82 22.43 15.16
CA ILE A 312 4.98 22.03 13.76
C ILE A 312 4.67 23.25 12.91
N ALA A 313 5.62 23.69 12.11
CA ALA A 313 5.46 24.89 11.31
C ALA A 313 4.62 24.62 10.06
N ARG A 314 3.94 25.66 9.57
CA ARG A 314 3.26 25.63 8.27
C ARG A 314 4.21 25.19 7.17
N GLY A 315 3.80 24.20 6.37
CA GLY A 315 4.58 23.64 5.27
C GLY A 315 5.46 22.46 5.68
N ASP A 316 5.54 22.13 6.98
CA ASP A 316 6.24 20.93 7.41
C ASP A 316 5.51 19.67 6.95
N LEU A 317 6.31 18.65 6.59
CA LEU A 317 5.82 17.29 6.33
C LEU A 317 5.67 16.56 7.67
N VAL A 318 4.49 15.99 7.89
CA VAL A 318 4.14 15.20 9.07
C VAL A 318 3.82 13.77 8.66
N CYS A 319 4.62 12.83 9.10
CA CYS A 319 4.44 11.41 8.85
C CYS A 319 3.70 10.74 10.01
N LEU A 320 2.55 10.17 9.75
CA LEU A 320 1.77 9.39 10.70
C LEU A 320 2.21 7.93 10.59
N SER A 321 2.95 7.41 11.59
CA SER A 321 3.51 6.05 11.56
C SER A 321 2.48 5.01 11.96
N PHE A 322 1.74 4.48 10.99
CA PHE A 322 0.73 3.44 11.21
C PHE A 322 1.35 2.18 11.82
N ALA A 323 2.55 1.80 11.37
CA ALA A 323 3.26 0.65 11.91
C ALA A 323 3.63 0.82 13.40
N ALA A 324 4.06 2.02 13.80
CA ALA A 324 4.32 2.32 15.20
C ALA A 324 3.03 2.27 16.03
N GLY A 325 1.94 2.89 15.55
CA GLY A 325 0.64 2.86 16.20
C GLY A 325 0.06 1.44 16.34
N ASN A 326 0.28 0.59 15.32
CA ASN A 326 -0.14 -0.81 15.35
C ASN A 326 0.60 -1.68 16.38
N ARG A 327 1.69 -1.18 16.94
CA ARG A 327 2.46 -1.80 18.01
C ARG A 327 2.40 -1.01 19.33
N ASP A 328 1.42 -0.11 19.47
CA ASP A 328 1.25 0.69 20.68
C ASP A 328 0.66 -0.15 21.83
N PRO A 329 1.36 -0.28 22.99
CA PRO A 329 0.86 -1.06 24.14
C PRO A 329 -0.36 -0.40 24.82
N GLU A 330 -0.60 0.89 24.64
CA GLU A 330 -1.81 1.55 25.14
C GLU A 330 -3.06 1.14 24.35
N GLN A 331 -2.89 0.68 23.11
CA GLN A 331 -3.99 0.24 22.23
C GLN A 331 -4.09 -1.28 22.17
N PHE A 332 -2.97 -2.01 22.17
CA PHE A 332 -2.91 -3.45 21.95
C PHE A 332 -2.17 -4.16 23.10
N ALA A 333 -2.82 -5.08 23.79
CA ALA A 333 -2.15 -5.91 24.77
C ALA A 333 -1.07 -6.78 24.10
N ALA A 334 0.13 -6.85 24.69
CA ALA A 334 1.29 -7.57 24.16
C ALA A 334 1.51 -7.32 22.64
N PRO A 335 1.72 -6.04 22.20
CA PRO A 335 1.65 -5.67 20.79
C PRO A 335 2.76 -6.30 19.93
N ALA A 336 3.86 -6.75 20.56
CA ALA A 336 4.96 -7.43 19.90
C ALA A 336 4.70 -8.91 19.63
N GLN A 337 3.65 -9.49 20.21
CA GLN A 337 3.27 -10.88 19.99
C GLN A 337 2.27 -10.98 18.83
N LEU A 338 2.49 -11.95 17.94
CA LEU A 338 1.52 -12.35 16.93
C LEU A 338 0.44 -13.21 17.59
N ASP A 339 -0.83 -12.85 17.42
CA ASP A 339 -1.97 -13.65 17.88
C ASP A 339 -3.06 -13.67 16.81
N VAL A 340 -3.11 -14.73 16.02
CA VAL A 340 -4.04 -14.90 14.88
C VAL A 340 -5.53 -14.85 15.24
N VAL A 341 -5.87 -14.84 16.52
CA VAL A 341 -7.26 -14.71 17.01
C VAL A 341 -7.49 -13.42 17.80
N ARG A 342 -6.55 -12.47 17.76
CA ARG A 342 -6.65 -11.20 18.49
C ARG A 342 -7.99 -10.50 18.30
N LYS A 343 -8.63 -10.13 19.41
CA LYS A 343 -9.87 -9.34 19.44
C LYS A 343 -9.88 -8.48 20.73
N PRO A 344 -10.21 -7.16 20.62
CA PRO A 344 -10.42 -6.39 19.40
C PRO A 344 -9.10 -6.12 18.66
N ASN A 345 -9.18 -5.87 17.34
CA ASN A 345 -8.02 -5.55 16.51
C ASN A 345 -8.29 -4.33 15.62
N ARG A 346 -8.23 -3.13 16.20
CA ARG A 346 -8.49 -1.85 15.51
C ARG A 346 -7.20 -1.27 14.94
N HIS A 347 -6.55 -2.02 14.06
CA HIS A 347 -5.29 -1.60 13.46
C HIS A 347 -5.44 -0.48 12.43
N LEU A 348 -4.33 0.23 12.14
CA LEU A 348 -4.25 1.36 11.21
C LEU A 348 -3.66 0.97 9.84
N ALA A 349 -3.48 -0.31 9.53
CA ALA A 349 -2.83 -0.75 8.29
C ALA A 349 -3.59 -0.32 7.01
N PHE A 350 -4.89 -0.07 7.11
CA PHE A 350 -5.73 0.51 6.05
C PHE A 350 -5.98 2.01 6.21
N GLY A 351 -5.22 2.67 7.09
CA GLY A 351 -5.46 4.07 7.45
C GLY A 351 -6.68 4.25 8.37
N HIS A 352 -7.12 5.51 8.49
CA HIS A 352 -8.27 5.91 9.30
C HIS A 352 -8.95 7.14 8.68
N GLY A 353 -10.24 7.39 9.01
CA GLY A 353 -10.98 8.58 8.58
C GLY A 353 -11.25 8.63 7.07
N LEU A 354 -11.21 9.82 6.49
CA LEU A 354 -11.62 10.09 5.10
C LEU A 354 -10.85 9.27 4.06
N HIS A 355 -9.55 9.06 4.28
CA HIS A 355 -8.66 8.30 3.40
C HIS A 355 -8.54 6.81 3.79
N TYR A 356 -9.49 6.24 4.54
CA TYR A 356 -9.53 4.80 4.79
C TYR A 356 -9.48 4.03 3.45
N CYS A 357 -8.68 2.96 3.38
CA CYS A 357 -8.41 2.23 2.13
C CYS A 357 -9.69 1.77 1.43
N VAL A 358 -9.87 2.15 0.15
CA VAL A 358 -11.02 1.74 -0.67
C VAL A 358 -10.93 0.26 -1.03
N GLY A 359 -9.72 -0.25 -1.27
CA GLY A 359 -9.43 -1.65 -1.62
C GLY A 359 -9.35 -2.61 -0.43
N ALA A 360 -9.64 -2.14 0.81
CA ALA A 360 -9.45 -2.95 2.01
C ALA A 360 -10.17 -4.31 1.98
N ALA A 361 -11.35 -4.37 1.38
CA ALA A 361 -12.12 -5.61 1.25
C ALA A 361 -11.48 -6.58 0.24
N LEU A 362 -10.96 -6.05 -0.88
CA LEU A 362 -10.25 -6.85 -1.90
C LEU A 362 -8.94 -7.42 -1.34
N ALA A 363 -8.11 -6.59 -0.71
CA ALA A 363 -6.86 -7.03 -0.10
C ALA A 363 -7.08 -8.12 0.97
N ARG A 364 -8.14 -7.99 1.76
CA ARG A 364 -8.55 -9.04 2.72
C ARG A 364 -8.94 -10.33 2.02
N LEU A 365 -9.73 -10.24 0.96
CA LEU A 365 -10.17 -11.39 0.17
C LEU A 365 -8.98 -12.15 -0.39
N GLU A 366 -8.05 -11.44 -1.04
CA GLU A 366 -6.85 -12.02 -1.62
C GLU A 366 -5.98 -12.70 -0.55
N ALA A 367 -5.70 -11.99 0.56
CA ALA A 367 -4.88 -12.53 1.63
C ALA A 367 -5.52 -13.74 2.32
N GLN A 368 -6.83 -13.73 2.57
CA GLN A 368 -7.54 -14.86 3.17
C GLN A 368 -7.46 -16.10 2.28
N ILE A 369 -7.68 -15.96 0.98
CA ILE A 369 -7.64 -17.07 0.03
C ILE A 369 -6.21 -17.58 -0.11
N ALA A 370 -5.25 -16.69 -0.38
CA ALA A 370 -3.88 -17.08 -0.65
C ALA A 370 -3.24 -17.76 0.57
N ILE A 371 -3.30 -17.14 1.74
CA ILE A 371 -2.68 -17.69 2.96
C ILE A 371 -3.32 -19.01 3.35
N ASN A 372 -4.66 -19.08 3.33
CA ASN A 372 -5.36 -20.32 3.68
C ASN A 372 -5.00 -21.46 2.71
N THR A 373 -4.93 -21.18 1.41
CA THR A 373 -4.59 -22.18 0.39
C THR A 373 -3.13 -22.62 0.51
N ILE A 374 -2.19 -21.70 0.76
CA ILE A 374 -0.78 -22.03 1.02
C ILE A 374 -0.68 -22.99 2.21
N LEU A 375 -1.26 -22.67 3.35
CA LEU A 375 -1.15 -23.49 4.57
C LEU A 375 -1.82 -24.86 4.42
N ARG A 376 -2.88 -24.95 3.63
CA ARG A 376 -3.56 -26.22 3.35
C ARG A 376 -2.79 -27.10 2.37
N ARG A 377 -2.22 -26.52 1.30
CA ARG A 377 -1.54 -27.29 0.26
C ARG A 377 -0.08 -27.59 0.58
N LEU A 378 0.56 -26.70 1.36
CA LEU A 378 1.97 -26.79 1.73
C LEU A 378 2.12 -26.84 3.28
N PRO A 379 1.63 -27.91 3.95
CA PRO A 379 1.60 -27.98 5.42
C PRO A 379 3.00 -27.97 6.05
N MET A 380 4.01 -28.46 5.30
CA MET A 380 5.41 -28.52 5.76
C MET A 380 6.21 -27.27 5.41
N LEU A 381 5.55 -26.20 4.93
CA LEU A 381 6.20 -24.94 4.52
C LEU A 381 7.10 -24.38 5.62
N LYS A 382 8.36 -24.10 5.27
CA LYS A 382 9.38 -23.51 6.15
C LYS A 382 10.31 -22.60 5.36
N LEU A 383 10.97 -21.69 6.06
CA LEU A 383 12.00 -20.84 5.47
C LEU A 383 13.17 -21.68 4.97
N GLU A 384 13.69 -21.35 3.78
CA GLU A 384 14.95 -21.91 3.27
C GLU A 384 16.16 -21.17 3.86
N THR A 385 16.01 -19.85 4.15
CA THR A 385 17.05 -19.04 4.77
C THR A 385 16.46 -18.00 5.73
N GLU A 386 17.20 -17.63 6.76
CA GLU A 386 16.88 -16.50 7.64
C GLU A 386 17.47 -15.17 7.15
N GLU A 387 18.36 -15.20 6.16
CA GLU A 387 18.94 -14.01 5.54
C GLU A 387 18.01 -13.50 4.45
N LEU A 388 17.16 -12.53 4.81
CA LEU A 388 16.13 -11.97 3.93
C LEU A 388 16.46 -10.52 3.57
N GLU A 389 16.25 -10.17 2.30
CA GLU A 389 16.41 -8.83 1.80
C GLU A 389 15.08 -8.06 1.80
N TRP A 390 15.11 -6.86 2.37
CA TRP A 390 13.97 -5.94 2.39
C TRP A 390 14.11 -4.86 1.31
N ASN A 391 12.99 -4.42 0.78
CA ASN A 391 12.93 -3.26 -0.11
C ASN A 391 13.38 -1.99 0.64
N ARG A 392 14.09 -1.12 -0.07
CA ARG A 392 14.50 0.20 0.46
C ARG A 392 13.39 1.23 0.27
N ASN A 393 12.26 1.01 0.89
CA ASN A 393 11.13 1.91 0.86
C ASN A 393 10.63 2.15 2.29
N LEU A 394 10.73 3.40 2.77
CA LEU A 394 10.35 3.78 4.13
C LEU A 394 8.84 3.86 4.33
N THR A 395 8.09 3.91 3.24
CA THR A 395 6.61 3.98 3.26
C THR A 395 5.99 2.61 3.08
N LEU A 396 6.52 1.80 2.16
CA LEU A 396 6.04 0.46 1.83
C LEU A 396 7.06 -0.59 2.30
N ARG A 397 6.67 -1.40 3.28
CA ARG A 397 7.50 -2.47 3.82
C ARG A 397 7.19 -3.80 3.17
N GLY A 398 8.18 -4.37 2.50
CA GLY A 398 8.08 -5.68 1.86
C GLY A 398 9.44 -6.31 1.60
N LEU A 399 9.40 -7.60 1.34
CA LEU A 399 10.56 -8.42 1.00
C LEU A 399 10.84 -8.35 -0.50
N LYS A 400 12.12 -8.48 -0.88
CA LYS A 400 12.49 -8.70 -2.28
C LYS A 400 12.27 -10.15 -2.69
N SER A 401 12.51 -11.09 -1.77
CA SER A 401 12.46 -12.54 -1.97
C SER A 401 12.10 -13.21 -0.65
N LEU A 402 11.32 -14.29 -0.71
CA LEU A 402 10.98 -15.13 0.44
C LEU A 402 11.08 -16.60 0.02
N PRO A 403 12.31 -17.16 -0.07
CA PRO A 403 12.50 -18.56 -0.45
C PRO A 403 12.03 -19.51 0.66
N VAL A 404 11.26 -20.50 0.26
CA VAL A 404 10.67 -21.51 1.15
C VAL A 404 10.80 -22.91 0.57
N THR A 405 10.79 -23.90 1.46
CA THR A 405 10.72 -25.34 1.13
C THR A 405 9.48 -25.97 1.74
N PHE A 406 8.97 -27.07 1.12
CA PHE A 406 7.74 -27.76 1.57
C PHE A 406 7.71 -29.23 1.17
#